data_ca239175aeb8f4be99540acf658232a4
#
_entry.id   ca239175aeb8f4be99540acf658232a4
#
_cell.length_a   1.000
_cell.length_b   1.000
_cell.length_c   1.000
_cell.angle_alpha   90.00
_cell.angle_beta   90.00
_cell.angle_gamma   90.00
#
_symmetry.space_group_name_H-M   'P 1'
#
loop_
_entity.id
_entity.type
_entity.pdbx_description
1 polymer ?
#
loop_
_entity_poly.entity_id
_entity_poly.type
_entity_poly.pdbx_seq_one_letter_code
_entity_poly.pdbx_strand_id
1 'polypeptide(L)'
;MRAPSLLIAALLLGAAGPPADPDWPCVQRLVPTLTPGTLWGGHDPAGDWRQDADVVAMVRATSPRGVPAEAAATKLSAYASTLPIPERSEKLAELFAGLVDETNAQRSSIIDRLRTITQRQRLLADTSSRVSAELAALPADTPAVQRSEVTQRRVLINREYQEVESTIRYACEAPVAMEAKLGTLARALQSSLE
;
A
#
# COMPACT_ATOMS: atom_id res chain seq x y z
N MET A 1 -12.22 -65.73 5.93
CA MET A 1 -11.07 -64.87 5.62
C MET A 1 -11.57 -63.44 5.58
N ARG A 2 -11.27 -62.63 6.60
CA ARG A 2 -11.71 -61.24 6.75
C ARG A 2 -10.55 -60.32 6.46
N ALA A 3 -10.62 -59.47 5.43
CA ALA A 3 -9.61 -58.47 5.10
C ALA A 3 -9.77 -57.25 5.99
N PRO A 4 -8.69 -56.64 6.51
CA PRO A 4 -8.78 -55.38 7.25
C PRO A 4 -8.78 -54.19 6.32
N SER A 5 -9.80 -53.32 6.43
CA SER A 5 -9.86 -52.01 5.75
C SER A 5 -8.92 -51.05 6.46
N LEU A 6 -7.86 -50.66 5.75
CA LEU A 6 -6.97 -49.56 6.15
C LEU A 6 -7.64 -48.21 5.85
N LEU A 7 -8.05 -47.50 6.90
CA LEU A 7 -8.47 -46.09 6.84
C LEU A 7 -7.21 -45.20 6.77
N ILE A 8 -6.97 -44.62 5.60
CA ILE A 8 -5.94 -43.58 5.42
C ILE A 8 -6.53 -42.26 5.87
N ALA A 9 -6.14 -41.81 7.05
CA ALA A 9 -6.43 -40.44 7.54
C ALA A 9 -5.51 -39.45 6.80
N ALA A 10 -6.06 -38.72 5.83
CA ALA A 10 -5.36 -37.61 5.18
C ALA A 10 -5.27 -36.42 6.15
N LEU A 11 -4.09 -36.18 6.73
CA LEU A 11 -3.78 -34.95 7.45
C LEU A 11 -3.75 -33.78 6.44
N LEU A 12 -4.77 -32.96 6.45
CA LEU A 12 -4.76 -31.65 5.81
C LEU A 12 -3.85 -30.72 6.63
N LEU A 13 -2.57 -30.61 6.26
CA LEU A 13 -1.71 -29.54 6.73
C LEU A 13 -2.22 -28.23 6.12
N GLY A 14 -3.06 -27.51 6.86
CA GLY A 14 -3.39 -26.14 6.54
C GLY A 14 -2.11 -25.30 6.64
N ALA A 15 -1.60 -24.82 5.51
CA ALA A 15 -0.55 -23.81 5.49
C ALA A 15 -1.14 -22.54 6.12
N ALA A 16 -0.83 -22.30 7.40
CA ALA A 16 -1.10 -21.02 8.05
C ALA A 16 -0.27 -19.96 7.33
N GLY A 17 -0.93 -19.07 6.59
CA GLY A 17 -0.27 -17.90 6.03
C GLY A 17 0.37 -17.06 7.15
N PRO A 18 1.35 -16.18 6.84
CA PRO A 18 1.95 -15.31 7.84
C PRO A 18 0.83 -14.54 8.57
N PRO A 19 0.99 -14.33 9.90
CA PRO A 19 -0.02 -13.62 10.68
C PRO A 19 -0.30 -12.27 10.06
N ALA A 20 -1.58 -11.91 9.97
CA ALA A 20 -1.99 -10.62 9.44
C ALA A 20 -1.40 -9.51 10.32
N ASP A 21 -0.84 -8.48 9.69
CA ASP A 21 -0.35 -7.29 10.40
C ASP A 21 -1.54 -6.61 11.11
N PRO A 22 -1.55 -6.55 12.45
CA PRO A 22 -2.67 -5.99 13.21
C PRO A 22 -2.87 -4.50 12.96
N ASP A 23 -1.85 -3.81 12.45
CA ASP A 23 -1.87 -2.39 12.16
C ASP A 23 -2.22 -2.08 10.70
N TRP A 24 -2.45 -3.12 9.88
CA TRP A 24 -2.87 -2.95 8.50
C TRP A 24 -4.40 -2.85 8.39
N PRO A 25 -4.95 -1.64 8.07
CA PRO A 25 -6.39 -1.43 8.11
C PRO A 25 -7.12 -1.74 6.79
N CYS A 26 -6.37 -1.97 5.71
CA CYS A 26 -6.96 -2.06 4.38
C CYS A 26 -7.47 -3.47 4.08
N VAL A 27 -8.53 -3.57 3.28
CA VAL A 27 -9.14 -4.85 2.88
C VAL A 27 -8.19 -5.67 2.01
N GLN A 28 -7.42 -5.00 1.12
CA GLN A 28 -6.43 -5.68 0.30
C GLN A 28 -5.28 -6.21 1.15
N ARG A 29 -4.77 -7.38 0.75
CA ARG A 29 -3.60 -7.97 1.40
C ARG A 29 -2.42 -7.02 1.37
N LEU A 30 -1.73 -6.89 2.49
CA LEU A 30 -0.47 -6.14 2.55
C LEU A 30 0.60 -6.85 1.73
N VAL A 31 1.09 -6.16 0.72
CA VAL A 31 2.30 -6.51 -0.04
C VAL A 31 3.32 -5.43 0.25
N PRO A 32 4.28 -5.66 1.16
CA PRO A 32 5.22 -4.62 1.60
C PRO A 32 6.08 -4.09 0.45
N THR A 33 6.55 -4.98 -0.43
CA THR A 33 7.48 -4.65 -1.51
C THR A 33 7.01 -5.33 -2.80
N LEU A 34 6.95 -4.56 -3.88
CA LEU A 34 6.74 -5.07 -5.23
C LEU A 34 8.05 -5.60 -5.79
N THR A 35 8.00 -6.75 -6.44
CA THR A 35 9.16 -7.34 -7.12
C THR A 35 9.05 -7.14 -8.63
N PRO A 36 10.15 -6.83 -9.33
CA PRO A 36 10.14 -6.62 -10.79
C PRO A 36 9.48 -7.78 -11.54
N GLY A 37 9.82 -9.02 -11.21
CA GLY A 37 9.40 -10.23 -11.94
C GLY A 37 7.89 -10.47 -12.01
N THR A 38 7.06 -9.74 -11.26
CA THR A 38 5.60 -9.81 -11.38
C THR A 38 5.03 -8.90 -12.47
N LEU A 39 5.80 -7.90 -12.90
CA LEU A 39 5.34 -6.85 -13.83
C LEU A 39 6.25 -6.71 -15.05
N TRP A 40 7.44 -7.27 -15.01
CA TRP A 40 8.47 -7.10 -16.04
C TRP A 40 8.82 -8.43 -16.71
N GLY A 41 8.68 -8.49 -18.03
CA GLY A 41 9.04 -9.64 -18.85
C GLY A 41 10.43 -9.56 -19.51
N GLY A 42 11.16 -8.45 -19.32
CA GLY A 42 12.53 -8.27 -19.76
C GLY A 42 13.55 -8.90 -18.80
N HIS A 43 14.82 -8.76 -19.14
CA HIS A 43 15.93 -9.19 -18.26
C HIS A 43 16.11 -8.21 -17.08
N ASP A 44 16.80 -8.67 -16.04
CA ASP A 44 17.25 -7.79 -14.97
C ASP A 44 18.38 -6.87 -15.46
N PRO A 45 18.44 -5.60 -15.03
CA PRO A 45 19.48 -4.69 -15.45
C PRO A 45 20.86 -5.14 -14.93
N ALA A 46 21.90 -4.99 -15.75
CA ALA A 46 23.26 -5.31 -15.38
C ALA A 46 23.89 -4.25 -14.46
N GLY A 47 23.36 -3.01 -14.49
CA GLY A 47 23.89 -1.84 -13.77
C GLY A 47 22.94 -1.27 -12.71
N ASP A 48 23.47 -0.32 -11.93
CA ASP A 48 22.67 0.50 -11.03
C ASP A 48 22.10 1.69 -11.81
N TRP A 49 20.80 1.75 -11.97
CA TRP A 49 20.07 2.80 -12.67
C TRP A 49 20.42 4.22 -12.18
N ARG A 50 20.92 4.36 -10.93
CA ARG A 50 21.29 5.64 -10.34
C ARG A 50 22.57 6.23 -10.92
N GLN A 51 23.34 5.42 -11.63
CA GLN A 51 24.58 5.86 -12.30
C GLN A 51 24.33 6.45 -13.68
N ASP A 52 23.13 6.24 -14.24
CA ASP A 52 22.73 6.80 -15.52
C ASP A 52 21.90 8.07 -15.32
N ALA A 53 22.43 9.22 -15.72
CA ALA A 53 21.80 10.52 -15.51
C ALA A 53 20.47 10.65 -16.27
N ASP A 54 20.38 10.07 -17.47
CA ASP A 54 19.15 10.13 -18.30
C ASP A 54 18.07 9.23 -17.72
N VAL A 55 18.43 8.02 -17.27
CA VAL A 55 17.52 7.12 -16.56
C VAL A 55 17.01 7.77 -15.28
N VAL A 56 17.90 8.36 -14.47
CA VAL A 56 17.53 9.09 -13.24
C VAL A 56 16.54 10.23 -13.55
N ALA A 57 16.80 11.01 -14.61
CA ALA A 57 15.92 12.09 -15.01
C ALA A 57 14.52 11.57 -15.41
N MET A 58 14.46 10.47 -16.15
CA MET A 58 13.20 9.85 -16.58
C MET A 58 12.42 9.25 -15.40
N VAL A 59 13.10 8.55 -14.49
CA VAL A 59 12.49 8.03 -13.26
C VAL A 59 11.88 9.18 -12.45
N ARG A 60 12.63 10.25 -12.20
CA ARG A 60 12.14 11.43 -11.46
C ARG A 60 10.97 12.13 -12.15
N ALA A 61 10.95 12.13 -13.48
CA ALA A 61 9.90 12.79 -14.26
C ALA A 61 8.58 11.98 -14.34
N THR A 62 8.62 10.65 -14.12
CA THR A 62 7.49 9.75 -14.38
C THR A 62 6.98 9.03 -13.13
N SER A 63 7.82 8.80 -12.10
CA SER A 63 7.44 8.10 -10.87
C SER A 63 6.51 8.90 -9.93
N PRO A 64 6.53 10.26 -9.80
CA PRO A 64 5.73 10.96 -8.80
C PRO A 64 4.24 10.65 -8.94
N ARG A 65 3.56 10.47 -7.80
CA ARG A 65 2.12 10.13 -7.74
C ARG A 65 1.22 11.12 -8.47
N GLY A 66 1.60 12.41 -8.48
CA GLY A 66 0.85 13.46 -9.16
C GLY A 66 0.93 13.42 -10.68
N VAL A 67 1.84 12.62 -11.25
CA VAL A 67 1.95 12.46 -12.70
C VAL A 67 0.97 11.38 -13.15
N PRO A 68 0.00 11.67 -14.04
CA PRO A 68 -0.93 10.68 -14.56
C PRO A 68 -0.20 9.51 -15.26
N ALA A 69 -0.70 8.29 -15.07
CA ALA A 69 -0.07 7.08 -15.61
C ALA A 69 0.14 7.15 -17.12
N GLU A 70 -0.88 7.59 -17.86
CA GLU A 70 -0.83 7.69 -19.32
C GLU A 70 0.17 8.76 -19.81
N ALA A 71 0.23 9.90 -19.13
CA ALA A 71 1.22 10.93 -19.47
C ALA A 71 2.65 10.45 -19.21
N ALA A 72 2.87 9.73 -18.12
CA ALA A 72 4.15 9.11 -17.82
C ALA A 72 4.51 8.03 -18.84
N ALA A 73 3.56 7.16 -19.21
CA ALA A 73 3.76 6.12 -20.22
C ALA A 73 4.14 6.71 -21.59
N THR A 74 3.43 7.75 -22.03
CA THR A 74 3.75 8.47 -23.29
C THR A 74 5.18 9.01 -23.25
N LYS A 75 5.59 9.62 -22.13
CA LYS A 75 6.96 10.15 -21.97
C LYS A 75 8.00 9.04 -22.02
N LEU A 76 7.74 7.87 -21.40
CA LEU A 76 8.62 6.71 -21.43
C LEU A 76 8.77 6.13 -22.84
N SER A 77 7.66 5.97 -23.58
CA SER A 77 7.69 5.49 -24.97
C SER A 77 8.44 6.45 -25.88
N ALA A 78 8.25 7.77 -25.71
CA ALA A 78 9.02 8.77 -26.45
C ALA A 78 10.52 8.67 -26.17
N TYR A 79 10.91 8.53 -24.91
CA TYR A 79 12.30 8.32 -24.54
C TYR A 79 12.87 7.03 -25.15
N ALA A 80 12.14 5.91 -25.04
CA ALA A 80 12.56 4.63 -25.60
C ALA A 80 12.84 4.71 -27.10
N SER A 81 12.04 5.48 -27.85
CA SER A 81 12.23 5.67 -29.31
C SER A 81 13.49 6.44 -29.67
N THR A 82 14.07 7.21 -28.75
CA THR A 82 15.34 7.93 -28.97
C THR A 82 16.58 7.07 -28.72
N LEU A 83 16.41 5.91 -28.05
CA LEU A 83 17.53 5.05 -27.68
C LEU A 83 18.03 4.24 -28.87
N PRO A 84 19.37 4.11 -29.04
CA PRO A 84 19.96 3.19 -30.01
C PRO A 84 19.50 1.76 -29.73
N ILE A 85 19.17 1.00 -30.80
CA ILE A 85 18.68 -0.38 -30.68
C ILE A 85 19.59 -1.26 -29.81
N PRO A 86 20.94 -1.23 -29.93
CA PRO A 86 21.81 -2.09 -29.11
C PRO A 86 21.76 -1.81 -27.60
N GLU A 87 21.43 -0.58 -27.21
CA GLU A 87 21.43 -0.13 -25.82
C GLU A 87 20.03 -0.13 -25.19
N ARG A 88 18.99 -0.16 -26.04
CA ARG A 88 17.59 0.04 -25.63
C ARG A 88 17.17 -0.93 -24.55
N SER A 89 17.42 -2.20 -24.73
CA SER A 89 16.99 -3.25 -23.80
C SER A 89 17.55 -3.04 -22.40
N GLU A 90 18.85 -2.75 -22.28
CA GLU A 90 19.49 -2.50 -21.00
C GLU A 90 18.98 -1.21 -20.34
N LYS A 91 18.90 -0.12 -21.10
CA LYS A 91 18.38 1.16 -20.62
C LYS A 91 16.95 1.08 -20.11
N LEU A 92 16.08 0.32 -20.79
CA LEU A 92 14.70 0.13 -20.35
C LEU A 92 14.60 -0.78 -19.13
N ALA A 93 15.51 -1.76 -18.98
CA ALA A 93 15.58 -2.58 -17.76
C ALA A 93 16.03 -1.73 -16.54
N GLU A 94 17.08 -0.90 -16.69
CA GLU A 94 17.51 0.05 -15.67
C GLU A 94 16.38 1.04 -15.30
N LEU A 95 15.70 1.58 -16.30
CA LEU A 95 14.59 2.51 -16.09
C LEU A 95 13.44 1.85 -15.32
N PHE A 96 13.09 0.61 -15.66
CA PHE A 96 12.06 -0.13 -14.93
C PHE A 96 12.48 -0.42 -13.49
N ALA A 97 13.73 -0.81 -13.25
CA ALA A 97 14.25 -1.01 -11.90
C ALA A 97 14.14 0.29 -11.06
N GLY A 98 14.45 1.43 -11.63
CA GLY A 98 14.30 2.73 -10.99
C GLY A 98 12.82 3.06 -10.66
N LEU A 99 11.90 2.75 -11.56
CA LEU A 99 10.46 2.94 -11.32
C LEU A 99 9.94 2.04 -10.20
N VAL A 100 10.41 0.79 -10.11
CA VAL A 100 10.07 -0.13 -9.01
C VAL A 100 10.59 0.39 -7.68
N ASP A 101 11.86 0.81 -7.63
CA ASP A 101 12.50 1.34 -6.42
C ASP A 101 11.74 2.57 -5.88
N GLU A 102 11.48 3.56 -6.75
CA GLU A 102 10.74 4.76 -6.37
C GLU A 102 9.30 4.46 -5.96
N THR A 103 8.62 3.53 -6.65
CA THR A 103 7.29 3.09 -6.27
C THR A 103 7.30 2.43 -4.91
N ASN A 104 8.26 1.55 -4.63
CA ASN A 104 8.40 0.88 -3.34
C ASN A 104 8.70 1.89 -2.22
N ALA A 105 9.58 2.86 -2.43
CA ALA A 105 9.88 3.91 -1.45
C ALA A 105 8.63 4.73 -1.09
N GLN A 106 7.86 5.15 -2.09
CA GLN A 106 6.61 5.89 -1.88
C GLN A 106 5.56 5.02 -1.19
N ARG A 107 5.41 3.73 -1.57
CA ARG A 107 4.47 2.78 -0.95
C ARG A 107 4.82 2.54 0.52
N SER A 108 6.10 2.31 0.84
CA SER A 108 6.55 2.12 2.22
C SER A 108 6.15 3.30 3.11
N SER A 109 6.37 4.52 2.65
CA SER A 109 5.96 5.72 3.39
C SER A 109 4.45 5.78 3.66
N ILE A 110 3.62 5.32 2.71
CA ILE A 110 2.16 5.28 2.89
C ILE A 110 1.76 4.16 3.86
N ILE A 111 2.35 2.98 3.73
CA ILE A 111 2.10 1.83 4.61
C ILE A 111 2.40 2.20 6.07
N ASP A 112 3.53 2.85 6.33
CA ASP A 112 3.92 3.26 7.67
C ASP A 112 2.97 4.32 8.24
N ARG A 113 2.51 5.26 7.41
CA ARG A 113 1.48 6.23 7.82
C ARG A 113 0.14 5.55 8.12
N LEU A 114 -0.28 4.58 7.31
CA LEU A 114 -1.49 3.81 7.56
C LEU A 114 -1.43 3.08 8.90
N ARG A 115 -0.31 2.43 9.21
CA ARG A 115 -0.09 1.79 10.52
C ARG A 115 -0.23 2.78 11.67
N THR A 116 0.43 3.94 11.56
CA THR A 116 0.39 4.99 12.58
C THR A 116 -1.04 5.52 12.78
N ILE A 117 -1.77 5.77 11.69
CA ILE A 117 -3.15 6.26 11.77
C ILE A 117 -4.08 5.19 12.36
N THR A 118 -3.86 3.91 12.05
CA THR A 118 -4.62 2.79 12.62
C THR A 118 -4.41 2.66 14.12
N GLN A 119 -3.18 2.82 14.60
CA GLN A 119 -2.90 2.86 16.03
C GLN A 119 -3.64 4.02 16.72
N ARG A 120 -3.64 5.21 16.11
CA ARG A 120 -4.43 6.35 16.62
C ARG A 120 -5.93 6.04 16.65
N GLN A 121 -6.47 5.40 15.63
CA GLN A 121 -7.89 5.01 15.59
C GLN A 121 -8.26 4.10 16.76
N ARG A 122 -7.42 3.10 17.07
CA ARG A 122 -7.63 2.23 18.25
C ARG A 122 -7.62 3.00 19.56
N LEU A 123 -6.68 3.93 19.75
CA LEU A 123 -6.65 4.77 20.94
C LEU A 123 -7.90 5.64 21.08
N LEU A 124 -8.44 6.14 19.98
CA LEU A 124 -9.70 6.89 19.97
C LEU A 124 -10.89 6.00 20.32
N ALA A 125 -10.95 4.75 19.80
CA ALA A 125 -11.96 3.77 20.14
C ALA A 125 -11.96 3.43 21.64
N ASP A 126 -10.78 3.17 22.20
CA ASP A 126 -10.61 2.89 23.63
C ASP A 126 -11.02 4.10 24.51
N THR A 127 -10.66 5.31 24.06
CA THR A 127 -11.02 6.53 24.76
C THR A 127 -12.52 6.78 24.69
N SER A 128 -13.16 6.56 23.53
CA SER A 128 -14.62 6.66 23.39
C SER A 128 -15.35 5.68 24.31
N SER A 129 -14.86 4.42 24.40
CA SER A 129 -15.41 3.42 25.32
C SER A 129 -15.31 3.86 26.79
N ARG A 130 -14.15 4.38 27.21
CA ARG A 130 -13.94 4.86 28.59
C ARG A 130 -14.85 6.05 28.92
N VAL A 131 -14.97 7.02 28.04
CA VAL A 131 -15.84 8.19 28.25
C VAL A 131 -17.33 7.78 28.24
N SER A 132 -17.71 6.79 27.43
CA SER A 132 -19.07 6.26 27.44
C SER A 132 -19.38 5.53 28.75
N ALA A 133 -18.45 4.75 29.29
CA ALA A 133 -18.57 4.13 30.60
C ALA A 133 -18.63 5.16 31.74
N GLU A 134 -17.80 6.20 31.68
CA GLU A 134 -17.83 7.33 32.64
C GLU A 134 -19.22 7.98 32.64
N LEU A 135 -19.77 8.29 31.47
CA LEU A 135 -21.09 8.89 31.34
C LEU A 135 -22.22 7.99 31.90
N ALA A 136 -22.12 6.68 31.67
CA ALA A 136 -23.08 5.72 32.18
C ALA A 136 -23.01 5.54 33.72
N ALA A 137 -21.83 5.74 34.30
CA ALA A 137 -21.60 5.60 35.73
C ALA A 137 -21.94 6.88 36.52
N LEU A 138 -22.27 7.99 35.86
CA LEU A 138 -22.63 9.23 36.56
C LEU A 138 -23.91 9.06 37.40
N PRO A 139 -23.90 9.41 38.67
CA PRO A 139 -25.09 9.41 39.54
C PRO A 139 -26.27 10.18 38.93
N ALA A 140 -27.50 9.81 39.26
CA ALA A 140 -28.70 10.49 38.79
C ALA A 140 -28.76 11.98 39.16
N ASP A 141 -28.22 12.33 40.31
CA ASP A 141 -28.15 13.68 40.86
C ASP A 141 -26.92 14.49 40.37
N THR A 142 -26.12 13.95 39.45
CA THR A 142 -24.97 14.69 38.89
C THR A 142 -25.42 16.01 38.29
N PRO A 143 -24.74 17.14 38.59
CA PRO A 143 -25.05 18.44 38.04
C PRO A 143 -25.09 18.42 36.49
N ALA A 144 -26.10 19.11 35.91
CA ALA A 144 -26.29 19.14 34.48
C ALA A 144 -25.06 19.61 33.69
N VAL A 145 -24.32 20.56 34.23
CA VAL A 145 -23.07 21.07 33.63
C VAL A 145 -22.04 19.95 33.50
N GLN A 146 -21.77 19.20 34.56
CA GLN A 146 -20.81 18.10 34.53
C GLN A 146 -21.22 16.98 33.57
N ARG A 147 -22.50 16.60 33.56
CA ARG A 147 -23.02 15.65 32.60
C ARG A 147 -22.88 16.13 31.16
N SER A 148 -23.11 17.44 30.89
CA SER A 148 -22.93 18.06 29.60
C SER A 148 -21.47 18.02 29.14
N GLU A 149 -20.50 18.29 30.02
CA GLU A 149 -19.07 18.25 29.71
C GLU A 149 -18.61 16.85 29.26
N VAL A 150 -19.01 15.81 29.98
CA VAL A 150 -18.70 14.41 29.61
C VAL A 150 -19.35 14.06 28.28
N THR A 151 -20.59 14.50 28.05
CA THR A 151 -21.32 14.26 26.79
C THR A 151 -20.62 14.95 25.63
N GLN A 152 -20.22 16.22 25.79
CA GLN A 152 -19.50 16.97 24.75
C GLN A 152 -18.16 16.31 24.41
N ARG A 153 -17.39 15.88 25.44
CA ARG A 153 -16.14 15.17 25.24
C ARG A 153 -16.34 13.89 24.41
N ARG A 154 -17.37 13.10 24.71
CA ARG A 154 -17.72 11.90 23.93
C ARG A 154 -18.03 12.26 22.48
N VAL A 155 -18.80 13.30 22.22
CA VAL A 155 -19.17 13.74 20.87
C VAL A 155 -17.91 14.11 20.07
N LEU A 156 -16.98 14.88 20.68
CA LEU A 156 -15.74 15.29 20.02
C LEU A 156 -14.84 14.07 19.68
N ILE A 157 -14.69 13.12 20.60
CA ILE A 157 -13.89 11.91 20.38
C ILE A 157 -14.50 11.06 19.25
N ASN A 158 -15.81 10.89 19.23
CA ASN A 158 -16.48 10.12 18.19
C ASN A 158 -16.35 10.79 16.82
N ARG A 159 -16.42 12.11 16.75
CA ARG A 159 -16.19 12.86 15.53
C ARG A 159 -14.75 12.65 15.01
N GLU A 160 -13.76 12.78 15.90
CA GLU A 160 -12.36 12.53 15.54
C GLU A 160 -12.13 11.10 15.04
N TYR A 161 -12.76 10.11 15.70
CA TYR A 161 -12.71 8.72 15.24
C TYR A 161 -13.24 8.57 13.80
N GLN A 162 -14.37 9.18 13.47
CA GLN A 162 -14.98 9.12 12.14
C GLN A 162 -14.10 9.83 11.08
N GLU A 163 -13.45 10.94 11.43
CA GLU A 163 -12.52 11.64 10.55
C GLU A 163 -11.28 10.78 10.24
N VAL A 164 -10.74 10.10 11.25
CA VAL A 164 -9.63 9.16 11.09
C VAL A 164 -10.04 7.96 10.24
N GLU A 165 -11.22 7.37 10.47
CA GLU A 165 -11.76 6.27 9.66
C GLU A 165 -11.88 6.65 8.19
N SER A 166 -12.42 7.83 7.90
CA SER A 166 -12.51 8.36 6.54
C SER A 166 -11.12 8.51 5.90
N THR A 167 -10.16 9.06 6.65
CA THR A 167 -8.78 9.23 6.18
C THR A 167 -8.13 7.89 5.83
N ILE A 168 -8.31 6.85 6.66
CA ILE A 168 -7.80 5.50 6.39
C ILE A 168 -8.38 4.94 5.10
N ARG A 169 -9.68 5.10 4.87
CA ARG A 169 -10.36 4.60 3.68
C ARG A 169 -9.73 5.14 2.39
N TYR A 170 -9.52 6.46 2.31
CA TYR A 170 -8.86 7.09 1.17
C TYR A 170 -7.38 6.69 1.05
N ALA A 171 -6.67 6.60 2.17
CA ALA A 171 -5.26 6.26 2.15
C ALA A 171 -5.02 4.81 1.68
N CYS A 172 -5.96 3.89 1.92
CA CYS A 172 -5.89 2.50 1.43
C CYS A 172 -5.94 2.37 -0.10
N GLU A 173 -6.49 3.35 -0.81
CA GLU A 173 -6.52 3.35 -2.27
C GLU A 173 -5.16 3.67 -2.89
N ALA A 174 -4.30 4.40 -2.18
CA ALA A 174 -3.05 4.89 -2.72
C ALA A 174 -2.05 3.78 -3.11
N PRO A 175 -1.76 2.74 -2.30
CA PRO A 175 -0.89 1.64 -2.69
C PRO A 175 -1.38 0.91 -3.94
N VAL A 176 -2.69 0.71 -4.08
CA VAL A 176 -3.32 0.05 -5.25
C VAL A 176 -3.15 0.91 -6.52
N ALA A 177 -3.42 2.22 -6.41
CA ALA A 177 -3.25 3.13 -7.53
C ALA A 177 -1.79 3.23 -8.01
N MET A 178 -0.83 3.17 -7.08
CA MET A 178 0.60 3.18 -7.41
C MET A 178 1.03 1.89 -8.12
N GLU A 179 0.52 0.74 -7.69
CA GLU A 179 0.78 -0.55 -8.34
C GLU A 179 0.16 -0.58 -9.75
N ALA A 180 -1.07 -0.11 -9.90
CA ALA A 180 -1.72 0.01 -11.21
C ALA A 180 -0.94 0.93 -12.16
N LYS A 181 -0.46 2.08 -11.66
CA LYS A 181 0.41 2.98 -12.42
C LYS A 181 1.68 2.27 -12.86
N LEU A 182 2.40 1.62 -11.93
CA LEU A 182 3.63 0.88 -12.26
C LEU A 182 3.37 -0.17 -13.34
N GLY A 183 2.26 -0.90 -13.27
CA GLY A 183 1.86 -1.85 -14.32
C GLY A 183 1.64 -1.19 -15.69
N THR A 184 1.07 0.02 -15.73
CA THR A 184 0.93 0.79 -16.97
C THR A 184 2.28 1.20 -17.54
N LEU A 185 3.20 1.66 -16.70
CA LEU A 185 4.55 2.04 -17.11
C LEU A 185 5.36 0.84 -17.59
N ALA A 186 5.25 -0.32 -16.92
CA ALA A 186 5.87 -1.57 -17.33
C ALA A 186 5.44 -1.97 -18.75
N ARG A 187 4.13 -1.94 -19.02
CA ARG A 187 3.62 -2.26 -20.37
C ARG A 187 4.13 -1.30 -21.45
N ALA A 188 4.20 0.00 -21.15
CA ALA A 188 4.72 0.99 -22.08
C ALA A 188 6.21 0.76 -22.43
N LEU A 189 7.02 0.36 -21.45
CA LEU A 189 8.43 -0.01 -21.67
C LEU A 189 8.55 -1.32 -22.44
N GLN A 190 7.75 -2.35 -22.09
CA GLN A 190 7.78 -3.66 -22.76
C GLN A 190 7.40 -3.54 -24.25
N SER A 191 6.37 -2.76 -24.58
CA SER A 191 5.99 -2.52 -25.98
C SER A 191 7.05 -1.77 -26.79
N SER A 192 8.04 -1.19 -26.13
CA SER A 192 9.18 -0.50 -26.79
C SER A 192 10.40 -1.41 -26.96
N LEU A 193 10.35 -2.65 -26.47
CA LEU A 193 11.39 -3.68 -26.69
C LEU A 193 11.17 -4.45 -27.99
N GLU A 194 9.95 -4.46 -28.51
CA GLU A 194 9.56 -5.07 -29.78
C GLU A 194 9.99 -4.18 -30.97
#